data_40b47529bf854f2ef50419a93bbd4f61
#
_entry.id   40b47529bf854f2ef50419a93bbd4f61
#
_cell.length_a   1.000
_cell.length_b   1.000
_cell.length_c   1.000
_cell.angle_alpha   90.00
_cell.angle_beta   90.00
_cell.angle_gamma   90.00
#
_symmetry.space_group_name_H-M   'P 1'
#
loop_
_entity.id
_entity.type
_entity.pdbx_description
1 polymer ?
#
loop_
_entity_poly.entity_id
_entity_poly.type
_entity_poly.pdbx_seq_one_letter_code
_entity_poly.pdbx_strand_id
1 'polypeptide(L)'
;MSYLENMGNMMLPEITKKLNVPFKRVGHLTIADNDETVKIIEENYKRAKSRGINNIYLIDEKRAREIEPNYKGEIKKAMYSENIAVTSPYDLAIGFAEIAYDNGVSFRLEEIVLDIQSIAKGFKVTTNKNKFTCRFVINTTPGEHYTIDQDKDYEQKNALKTYYLLLNDEIKEKTSNIVVKLKNEEEFIIQKNTVNGDTLIGINSNNSLGFMKSLKIAKEMINSISRKHVKDIFYDNHNQDRLIIDDSRKNKGYIKVMGNHYGEVTIAPAVSKIICDEIIDKLNCSLNKNFVDKRREFYRFRELSNEERNELISLDKRYGKIVCLCNGISEGEIVDCIRRPLGARTVEGVKRRTGATFGTCHGAYCISKIINILARELEKKPTEIVEDSKNSKVLASRIKEFDRV
;
A
#
# COMPACT_ATOMS: atom_id res chain seq x y z
N MET A 1 0.44 3.52 19.87
CA MET A 1 1.05 3.24 18.56
C MET A 1 1.87 1.96 18.60
N SER A 2 3.03 1.88 19.29
CA SER A 2 3.91 0.68 19.30
C SER A 2 3.21 -0.64 19.63
N TYR A 3 2.20 -0.62 20.52
CA TYR A 3 1.40 -1.81 20.82
C TYR A 3 0.59 -2.29 19.59
N LEU A 4 -0.09 -1.38 18.89
CA LEU A 4 -0.86 -1.70 17.69
C LEU A 4 0.03 -2.15 16.54
N GLU A 5 1.20 -1.53 16.37
CA GLU A 5 2.19 -1.94 15.37
C GLU A 5 2.70 -3.36 15.63
N ASN A 6 3.06 -3.66 16.89
CA ASN A 6 3.50 -5.00 17.25
C ASN A 6 2.39 -6.05 17.04
N MET A 7 1.17 -5.77 17.50
CA MET A 7 0.01 -6.64 17.31
C MET A 7 -0.28 -6.89 15.82
N GLY A 8 -0.32 -5.83 15.02
CA GLY A 8 -0.57 -5.95 13.58
C GLY A 8 0.55 -6.69 12.85
N ASN A 9 1.82 -6.44 13.21
CA ASN A 9 2.96 -7.16 12.65
C ASN A 9 2.90 -8.67 12.92
N MET A 10 2.39 -9.08 14.08
CA MET A 10 2.18 -10.50 14.42
C MET A 10 1.01 -11.13 13.64
N MET A 11 -0.01 -10.36 13.29
CA MET A 11 -1.18 -10.84 12.54
C MET A 11 -0.93 -10.98 11.04
N LEU A 12 -0.10 -10.11 10.47
CA LEU A 12 0.11 -10.00 9.02
C LEU A 12 0.55 -11.30 8.32
N PRO A 13 1.45 -12.14 8.87
CA PRO A 13 1.88 -13.37 8.19
C PRO A 13 0.71 -14.32 7.87
N GLU A 14 -0.20 -14.52 8.81
CA GLU A 14 -1.38 -15.37 8.59
C GLU A 14 -2.36 -14.71 7.62
N ILE A 15 -2.62 -13.42 7.79
CA ILE A 15 -3.51 -12.64 6.94
C ILE A 15 -3.02 -12.69 5.48
N THR A 16 -1.77 -12.37 5.24
CA THR A 16 -1.21 -12.34 3.87
C THR A 16 -1.24 -13.72 3.21
N LYS A 17 -1.04 -14.79 3.97
CA LYS A 17 -1.19 -16.16 3.49
C LYS A 17 -2.63 -16.46 3.05
N LYS A 18 -3.65 -16.09 3.85
CA LYS A 18 -5.08 -16.28 3.53
C LYS A 18 -5.50 -15.44 2.31
N LEU A 19 -4.92 -14.26 2.17
CA LEU A 19 -5.20 -13.32 1.07
C LEU A 19 -4.39 -13.61 -0.20
N ASN A 20 -3.45 -14.56 -0.18
CA ASN A 20 -2.48 -14.78 -1.25
C ASN A 20 -1.73 -13.49 -1.64
N VAL A 21 -1.28 -12.73 -0.63
CA VAL A 21 -0.54 -11.47 -0.81
C VAL A 21 0.95 -11.72 -0.56
N PRO A 22 1.84 -11.24 -1.42
CA PRO A 22 3.27 -11.37 -1.21
C PRO A 22 3.69 -10.73 0.12
N PHE A 23 4.42 -11.50 0.93
CA PHE A 23 4.92 -11.09 2.22
C PHE A 23 6.33 -11.65 2.42
N LYS A 24 7.30 -10.76 2.68
CA LYS A 24 8.69 -11.16 2.87
C LYS A 24 9.23 -10.56 4.16
N ARG A 25 9.66 -11.41 5.11
CA ARG A 25 10.45 -10.98 6.26
C ARG A 25 11.82 -10.51 5.79
N VAL A 26 12.23 -9.36 6.29
CA VAL A 26 13.52 -8.72 6.03
C VAL A 26 14.01 -8.10 7.34
N GLY A 27 15.31 -7.85 7.46
CA GLY A 27 15.83 -7.05 8.55
C GLY A 27 15.65 -5.56 8.30
N HIS A 28 15.82 -4.77 9.34
CA HIS A 28 15.85 -3.31 9.26
C HIS A 28 17.08 -2.78 9.98
N LEU A 29 17.89 -2.02 9.28
CA LEU A 29 19.13 -1.44 9.78
C LEU A 29 19.02 0.07 9.77
N THR A 30 18.97 0.69 10.96
CA THR A 30 19.05 2.15 11.10
C THR A 30 20.50 2.52 11.38
N ILE A 31 21.09 3.35 10.54
CA ILE A 31 22.51 3.71 10.53
C ILE A 31 22.70 5.15 11.01
N ALA A 32 23.68 5.32 11.91
CA ALA A 32 24.26 6.59 12.31
C ALA A 32 25.70 6.70 11.80
N ASP A 33 26.04 7.81 11.15
CA ASP A 33 27.37 8.11 10.63
C ASP A 33 28.12 9.18 11.41
N ASN A 34 27.50 9.82 12.40
CA ASN A 34 28.07 10.86 13.23
C ASN A 34 27.57 10.77 14.68
N ASP A 35 28.16 11.56 15.60
CA ASP A 35 27.87 11.50 17.04
C ASP A 35 26.45 11.94 17.40
N GLU A 36 25.87 12.87 16.64
CA GLU A 36 24.49 13.33 16.85
C GLU A 36 23.51 12.21 16.54
N THR A 37 23.63 11.59 15.37
CA THR A 37 22.76 10.48 14.95
C THR A 37 22.96 9.21 15.80
N VAL A 38 24.17 8.99 16.35
CA VAL A 38 24.41 7.92 17.33
C VAL A 38 23.57 8.11 18.59
N LYS A 39 23.48 9.33 19.13
CA LYS A 39 22.64 9.61 20.30
C LYS A 39 21.16 9.32 20.00
N ILE A 40 20.68 9.72 18.82
CA ILE A 40 19.31 9.45 18.39
C ILE A 40 19.02 7.94 18.35
N ILE A 41 19.92 7.14 17.78
CA ILE A 41 19.77 5.68 17.72
C ILE A 41 19.74 5.06 19.13
N GLU A 42 20.62 5.51 20.04
CA GLU A 42 20.68 5.01 21.41
C GLU A 42 19.41 5.34 22.21
N GLU A 43 18.88 6.53 22.04
CA GLU A 43 17.60 6.94 22.65
C GLU A 43 16.42 6.13 22.08
N ASN A 44 16.35 5.97 20.76
CA ASN A 44 15.35 5.15 20.10
C ASN A 44 15.40 3.70 20.57
N TYR A 45 16.59 3.14 20.72
CA TYR A 45 16.80 1.80 21.27
C TYR A 45 16.25 1.68 22.70
N LYS A 46 16.63 2.61 23.60
CA LYS A 46 16.14 2.64 25.00
C LYS A 46 14.61 2.73 25.03
N ARG A 47 14.03 3.61 24.22
CA ARG A 47 12.58 3.81 24.09
C ARG A 47 11.88 2.55 23.59
N ALA A 48 12.44 1.86 22.60
CA ALA A 48 11.87 0.61 22.09
C ALA A 48 11.93 -0.50 23.13
N LYS A 49 13.06 -0.66 23.85
CA LYS A 49 13.21 -1.64 24.95
C LYS A 49 12.21 -1.38 26.08
N SER A 50 12.02 -0.13 26.49
CA SER A 50 11.04 0.24 27.54
C SER A 50 9.59 -0.08 27.15
N ARG A 51 9.32 -0.21 25.85
CA ARG A 51 8.00 -0.60 25.30
C ARG A 51 7.88 -2.11 25.06
N GLY A 52 8.84 -2.92 25.51
CA GLY A 52 8.81 -4.37 25.37
C GLY A 52 9.20 -4.92 24.00
N ILE A 53 9.81 -4.09 23.13
CA ILE A 53 10.33 -4.55 21.84
C ILE A 53 11.69 -5.21 22.08
N ASN A 54 11.75 -6.53 21.97
CA ASN A 54 12.94 -7.30 22.34
C ASN A 54 13.87 -7.62 21.16
N ASN A 55 13.35 -7.73 19.94
CA ASN A 55 14.11 -8.16 18.74
C ASN A 55 14.79 -6.97 18.05
N ILE A 56 15.47 -6.13 18.85
CA ILE A 56 16.28 -5.01 18.39
C ILE A 56 17.62 -5.02 19.10
N TYR A 57 18.67 -4.63 18.39
CA TYR A 57 20.06 -4.71 18.84
C TYR A 57 20.81 -3.45 18.44
N LEU A 58 21.60 -2.90 19.37
CA LEU A 58 22.65 -1.94 19.02
C LEU A 58 23.88 -2.72 18.57
N ILE A 59 24.41 -2.38 17.40
CA ILE A 59 25.52 -3.07 16.76
C ILE A 59 26.57 -2.07 16.26
N ASP A 60 27.82 -2.54 16.20
CA ASP A 60 28.93 -1.79 15.65
C ASP A 60 29.00 -1.85 14.11
N GLU A 61 29.94 -1.11 13.53
CA GLU A 61 30.17 -1.09 12.09
C GLU A 61 30.43 -2.49 11.52
N LYS A 62 31.28 -3.28 12.19
CA LYS A 62 31.66 -4.62 11.72
C LYS A 62 30.43 -5.51 11.57
N ARG A 63 29.60 -5.57 12.61
CA ARG A 63 28.38 -6.36 12.58
C ARG A 63 27.36 -5.84 11.59
N ALA A 64 27.23 -4.53 11.45
CA ALA A 64 26.35 -3.92 10.47
C ALA A 64 26.74 -4.28 9.03
N ARG A 65 28.03 -4.30 8.71
CA ARG A 65 28.55 -4.71 7.39
C ARG A 65 28.40 -6.21 7.13
N GLU A 66 28.48 -7.05 8.16
CA GLU A 66 28.18 -8.49 8.03
C GLU A 66 26.71 -8.72 7.65
N ILE A 67 25.78 -7.95 8.25
CA ILE A 67 24.34 -8.03 7.98
C ILE A 67 23.99 -7.45 6.61
N GLU A 68 24.61 -6.33 6.24
CA GLU A 68 24.34 -5.63 4.97
C GLU A 68 25.64 -5.23 4.24
N PRO A 69 26.31 -6.19 3.59
CA PRO A 69 27.59 -5.97 2.91
C PRO A 69 27.50 -5.04 1.69
N ASN A 70 26.29 -4.84 1.16
CA ASN A 70 26.05 -3.99 0.00
C ASN A 70 25.92 -2.51 0.36
N TYR A 71 25.73 -2.15 1.62
CA TYR A 71 25.77 -0.76 2.04
C TYR A 71 27.22 -0.25 2.10
N LYS A 72 27.54 0.81 1.33
CA LYS A 72 28.88 1.36 1.17
C LYS A 72 29.12 2.67 1.90
N GLY A 73 28.08 3.24 2.53
CA GLY A 73 28.20 4.47 3.31
C GLY A 73 28.97 4.29 4.61
N GLU A 74 29.27 5.39 5.31
CA GLU A 74 29.88 5.37 6.63
C GLU A 74 28.93 4.83 7.68
N ILE A 75 29.44 4.07 8.65
CA ILE A 75 28.69 3.51 9.77
C ILE A 75 29.50 3.76 11.03
N LYS A 76 29.00 4.58 11.94
CA LYS A 76 29.58 4.74 13.28
C LYS A 76 28.93 3.80 14.29
N LYS A 77 27.60 3.66 14.18
CA LYS A 77 26.78 2.75 14.96
C LYS A 77 25.50 2.41 14.20
N ALA A 78 24.89 1.29 14.50
CA ALA A 78 23.61 0.93 13.90
C ALA A 78 22.67 0.29 14.92
N MET A 79 21.37 0.37 14.63
CA MET A 79 20.32 -0.39 15.31
C MET A 79 19.71 -1.36 14.32
N TYR A 80 19.72 -2.64 14.65
CA TYR A 80 19.16 -3.71 13.83
C TYR A 80 17.87 -4.25 14.43
N SER A 81 16.88 -4.50 13.60
CA SER A 81 15.62 -5.14 13.95
C SER A 81 15.32 -6.30 13.00
N GLU A 82 14.96 -7.48 13.56
CA GLU A 82 14.70 -8.70 12.79
C GLU A 82 13.25 -8.83 12.31
N ASN A 83 12.30 -8.18 12.98
CA ASN A 83 10.87 -8.43 12.80
C ASN A 83 10.19 -7.43 11.86
N ILE A 84 10.88 -7.01 10.81
CA ILE A 84 10.29 -6.14 9.79
C ILE A 84 9.93 -6.98 8.55
N ALA A 85 8.96 -6.51 7.79
CA ALA A 85 8.53 -7.17 6.57
C ALA A 85 8.17 -6.14 5.49
N VAL A 86 8.20 -6.60 4.25
CA VAL A 86 7.63 -5.89 3.10
C VAL A 86 6.45 -6.66 2.53
N THR A 87 5.42 -5.94 2.10
CA THR A 87 4.22 -6.49 1.47
C THR A 87 3.66 -5.51 0.45
N SER A 88 2.66 -5.94 -0.33
CA SER A 88 1.94 -5.08 -1.27
C SER A 88 0.71 -4.46 -0.60
N PRO A 89 0.67 -3.14 -0.35
CA PRO A 89 -0.50 -2.49 0.26
C PRO A 89 -1.76 -2.61 -0.59
N TYR A 90 -1.64 -2.51 -1.92
CA TYR A 90 -2.77 -2.63 -2.83
C TYR A 90 -3.36 -4.04 -2.84
N ASP A 91 -2.50 -5.08 -2.93
CA ASP A 91 -2.96 -6.47 -2.87
C ASP A 91 -3.65 -6.78 -1.55
N LEU A 92 -3.11 -6.23 -0.44
CA LEU A 92 -3.68 -6.42 0.89
C LEU A 92 -5.09 -5.79 0.97
N ALA A 93 -5.25 -4.53 0.56
CA ALA A 93 -6.54 -3.83 0.56
C ALA A 93 -7.56 -4.51 -0.36
N ILE A 94 -7.14 -4.91 -1.57
CA ILE A 94 -7.99 -5.62 -2.53
C ILE A 94 -8.38 -7.00 -1.98
N GLY A 95 -7.45 -7.74 -1.40
CA GLY A 95 -7.70 -9.05 -0.82
C GLY A 95 -8.73 -9.01 0.31
N PHE A 96 -8.61 -8.05 1.23
CA PHE A 96 -9.62 -7.81 2.26
C PHE A 96 -10.99 -7.46 1.67
N ALA A 97 -11.03 -6.58 0.67
CA ALA A 97 -12.28 -6.19 0.03
C ALA A 97 -12.96 -7.36 -0.70
N GLU A 98 -12.20 -8.22 -1.40
CA GLU A 98 -12.74 -9.40 -2.07
C GLU A 98 -13.34 -10.39 -1.05
N ILE A 99 -12.65 -10.67 0.06
CA ILE A 99 -13.20 -11.53 1.14
C ILE A 99 -14.45 -10.91 1.75
N ALA A 100 -14.44 -9.59 2.02
CA ALA A 100 -15.62 -8.91 2.55
C ALA A 100 -16.81 -9.03 1.59
N TYR A 101 -16.59 -8.87 0.28
CA TYR A 101 -17.61 -9.07 -0.74
C TYR A 101 -18.16 -10.50 -0.75
N ASP A 102 -17.28 -11.51 -0.69
CA ASP A 102 -17.67 -12.94 -0.65
C ASP A 102 -18.46 -13.30 0.61
N ASN A 103 -18.32 -12.53 1.68
CA ASN A 103 -19.11 -12.64 2.90
C ASN A 103 -20.34 -11.72 2.94
N GLY A 104 -20.74 -11.15 1.81
CA GLY A 104 -22.00 -10.41 1.65
C GLY A 104 -21.93 -8.91 1.96
N VAL A 105 -20.74 -8.33 2.10
CA VAL A 105 -20.58 -6.88 2.25
C VAL A 105 -20.91 -6.18 0.93
N SER A 106 -21.83 -5.21 0.99
CA SER A 106 -22.20 -4.37 -0.17
C SER A 106 -21.27 -3.19 -0.30
N PHE A 107 -20.57 -3.09 -1.42
CA PHE A 107 -19.71 -1.97 -1.76
C PHE A 107 -20.46 -0.92 -2.60
N ARG A 108 -20.35 0.36 -2.22
CA ARG A 108 -20.94 1.50 -2.94
C ARG A 108 -19.80 2.33 -3.53
N LEU A 109 -19.27 1.87 -4.67
CA LEU A 109 -18.23 2.58 -5.40
C LEU A 109 -18.81 3.82 -6.09
N GLU A 110 -17.99 4.86 -6.29
CA GLU A 110 -18.39 6.15 -6.88
C GLU A 110 -19.55 6.82 -6.12
N GLU A 111 -19.60 6.59 -4.81
CA GLU A 111 -20.61 7.18 -3.92
C GLU A 111 -19.91 7.89 -2.76
N ILE A 112 -20.21 9.18 -2.59
CA ILE A 112 -19.55 10.06 -1.62
C ILE A 112 -20.52 10.28 -0.47
N VAL A 113 -20.06 10.04 0.77
CA VAL A 113 -20.80 10.40 1.99
C VAL A 113 -20.77 11.92 2.14
N LEU A 114 -21.95 12.54 2.18
CA LEU A 114 -22.12 13.97 2.37
C LEU A 114 -22.38 14.35 3.82
N ASP A 115 -23.07 13.49 4.58
CA ASP A 115 -23.35 13.74 5.99
C ASP A 115 -23.70 12.47 6.76
N ILE A 116 -23.42 12.50 8.08
CA ILE A 116 -23.75 11.48 9.07
C ILE A 116 -24.44 12.16 10.24
N GLN A 117 -25.68 11.77 10.52
CA GLN A 117 -26.52 12.33 11.58
C GLN A 117 -26.97 11.24 12.55
N SER A 118 -26.96 11.54 13.86
CA SER A 118 -27.55 10.66 14.87
C SER A 118 -29.09 10.74 14.80
N ILE A 119 -29.75 9.59 14.87
CA ILE A 119 -31.19 9.45 14.95
C ILE A 119 -31.57 8.62 16.18
N ALA A 120 -32.87 8.53 16.51
CA ALA A 120 -33.35 7.85 17.72
C ALA A 120 -32.83 6.40 17.88
N LYS A 121 -32.66 5.65 16.77
CA LYS A 121 -32.17 4.26 16.79
C LYS A 121 -31.03 4.05 15.78
N GLY A 122 -29.88 4.71 16.02
CA GLY A 122 -28.70 4.58 15.16
C GLY A 122 -28.36 5.85 14.38
N PHE A 123 -28.08 5.71 13.09
CA PHE A 123 -27.57 6.80 12.26
C PHE A 123 -28.27 6.86 10.91
N LYS A 124 -28.36 8.08 10.37
CA LYS A 124 -28.70 8.36 8.99
C LYS A 124 -27.45 8.81 8.27
N VAL A 125 -27.06 8.08 7.24
CA VAL A 125 -25.93 8.40 6.35
C VAL A 125 -26.51 8.90 5.03
N THR A 126 -26.16 10.12 4.63
CA THR A 126 -26.58 10.73 3.37
C THR A 126 -25.39 10.75 2.42
N THR A 127 -25.61 10.25 1.21
CA THR A 127 -24.60 10.26 0.14
C THR A 127 -25.09 11.11 -1.03
N ASN A 128 -24.23 11.31 -2.04
CA ASN A 128 -24.63 11.99 -3.28
C ASN A 128 -25.66 11.20 -4.12
N LYS A 129 -25.90 9.92 -3.80
CA LYS A 129 -26.83 9.06 -4.56
C LYS A 129 -27.98 8.52 -3.70
N ASN A 130 -27.72 8.25 -2.41
CA ASN A 130 -28.64 7.48 -1.57
C ASN A 130 -28.72 8.03 -0.12
N LYS A 131 -29.68 7.49 0.64
CA LYS A 131 -29.77 7.67 2.11
C LYS A 131 -29.89 6.31 2.75
N PHE A 132 -29.10 6.08 3.78
CA PHE A 132 -29.08 4.82 4.55
C PHE A 132 -29.39 5.08 6.01
N THR A 133 -29.96 4.06 6.67
CA THR A 133 -30.02 3.99 8.12
C THR A 133 -29.24 2.78 8.59
N CYS A 134 -28.47 2.93 9.67
CA CYS A 134 -27.67 1.85 10.23
C CYS A 134 -27.57 1.97 11.76
N ARG A 135 -27.25 0.85 12.41
CA ARG A 135 -27.09 0.79 13.86
C ARG A 135 -25.69 1.23 14.33
N PHE A 136 -24.69 1.06 13.47
CA PHE A 136 -23.30 1.35 13.77
C PHE A 136 -22.59 1.98 12.55
N VAL A 137 -21.72 2.96 12.80
CA VAL A 137 -20.90 3.60 11.77
C VAL A 137 -19.43 3.55 12.20
N ILE A 138 -18.57 3.09 11.28
CA ILE A 138 -17.13 3.22 11.38
C ILE A 138 -16.71 4.24 10.30
N ASN A 139 -16.28 5.42 10.74
CA ASN A 139 -15.81 6.46 9.85
C ASN A 139 -14.28 6.38 9.73
N THR A 140 -13.77 6.04 8.55
CA THR A 140 -12.34 5.99 8.24
C THR A 140 -11.92 7.02 7.19
N THR A 141 -12.78 8.02 6.91
CA THR A 141 -12.47 9.09 5.94
C THR A 141 -11.50 10.09 6.56
N PRO A 142 -10.31 10.27 5.99
CA PRO A 142 -9.34 11.23 6.52
C PRO A 142 -9.83 12.68 6.30
N GLY A 143 -9.81 13.47 7.37
CA GLY A 143 -10.09 14.93 7.29
C GLY A 143 -11.53 15.35 7.08
N GLU A 144 -12.48 14.41 6.88
CA GLU A 144 -13.89 14.75 6.70
C GLU A 144 -14.60 14.93 8.05
N HIS A 145 -15.39 15.99 8.16
CA HIS A 145 -16.20 16.32 9.32
C HIS A 145 -17.68 16.34 8.93
N TYR A 146 -18.46 15.50 9.58
CA TYR A 146 -19.91 15.40 9.39
C TYR A 146 -20.66 16.06 10.55
N THR A 147 -21.98 16.24 10.44
CA THR A 147 -22.81 16.83 11.50
C THR A 147 -22.56 16.18 12.86
N ILE A 148 -22.30 14.87 12.91
CA ILE A 148 -21.98 14.17 14.15
C ILE A 148 -20.64 14.59 14.78
N ASP A 149 -19.74 15.20 14.03
CA ASP A 149 -18.37 15.55 14.46
C ASP A 149 -18.23 17.03 14.90
N GLN A 150 -19.29 17.85 14.81
CA GLN A 150 -19.25 19.31 14.96
C GLN A 150 -18.71 19.82 16.30
N ASP A 151 -18.69 18.98 17.35
CA ASP A 151 -18.23 19.37 18.69
C ASP A 151 -16.72 19.12 18.91
N LYS A 152 -15.96 18.75 17.89
CA LYS A 152 -14.55 18.36 18.05
C LYS A 152 -13.63 19.03 17.02
N ASP A 153 -12.68 19.79 17.53
CA ASP A 153 -11.57 20.30 16.74
C ASP A 153 -10.45 19.26 16.68
N TYR A 154 -10.15 18.80 15.47
CA TYR A 154 -8.98 17.96 15.19
C TYR A 154 -7.90 18.83 14.53
N GLU A 155 -6.89 19.24 15.30
CA GLU A 155 -5.75 19.98 14.75
C GLU A 155 -5.02 19.13 13.68
N GLN A 156 -4.95 19.64 12.46
CA GLN A 156 -4.05 19.12 11.44
C GLN A 156 -2.65 19.68 11.67
N LYS A 157 -1.70 18.83 12.05
CA LYS A 157 -0.28 19.20 12.07
C LYS A 157 0.34 19.05 10.68
N ASN A 158 1.41 19.81 10.43
CA ASN A 158 2.17 19.73 9.18
C ASN A 158 2.62 18.30 8.90
N ALA A 159 2.26 17.81 7.74
CA ALA A 159 2.69 16.49 7.28
C ALA A 159 4.14 16.55 6.80
N LEU A 160 4.94 15.59 7.22
CA LEU A 160 6.27 15.36 6.64
C LEU A 160 6.12 14.75 5.25
N LYS A 161 6.99 15.17 4.33
CA LYS A 161 7.00 14.64 2.96
C LYS A 161 8.10 13.63 2.78
N THR A 162 7.74 12.46 2.26
CA THR A 162 8.72 11.47 1.81
C THR A 162 8.69 11.41 0.29
N TYR A 163 9.81 11.68 -0.33
CA TYR A 163 10.00 11.61 -1.78
C TYR A 163 10.60 10.25 -2.15
N TYR A 164 9.95 9.56 -3.06
CA TYR A 164 10.33 8.21 -3.46
C TYR A 164 10.89 8.19 -4.89
N LEU A 165 11.98 7.46 -5.06
CA LEU A 165 12.56 7.09 -6.35
C LEU A 165 12.43 5.56 -6.49
N LEU A 166 11.62 5.10 -7.42
CA LEU A 166 11.54 3.69 -7.79
C LEU A 166 12.60 3.40 -8.85
N LEU A 167 13.47 2.44 -8.59
CA LEU A 167 14.62 2.12 -9.43
C LEU A 167 14.40 0.83 -10.20
N ASN A 168 15.03 0.73 -11.37
CA ASN A 168 15.04 -0.48 -12.18
C ASN A 168 16.04 -1.53 -11.67
N ASP A 169 16.02 -2.71 -12.28
CA ASP A 169 16.82 -3.86 -11.88
C ASP A 169 18.31 -3.75 -12.21
N GLU A 170 18.75 -2.73 -12.96
CA GLU A 170 20.14 -2.53 -13.34
C GLU A 170 21.03 -2.09 -12.17
N ILE A 171 20.43 -1.66 -11.05
CA ILE A 171 21.17 -1.29 -9.83
C ILE A 171 21.77 -2.54 -9.19
N LYS A 172 23.10 -2.54 -9.02
CA LYS A 172 23.84 -3.63 -8.39
C LYS A 172 23.92 -3.54 -6.87
N GLU A 173 23.81 -2.32 -6.31
CA GLU A 173 23.90 -2.06 -4.87
C GLU A 173 22.53 -2.26 -4.17
N LYS A 174 21.87 -3.41 -4.47
CA LYS A 174 20.62 -3.79 -3.79
C LYS A 174 20.94 -4.29 -2.39
N THR A 175 20.24 -3.76 -1.39
CA THR A 175 20.32 -4.23 -0.01
C THR A 175 19.41 -5.43 0.20
N SER A 176 19.81 -6.34 1.09
CA SER A 176 18.95 -7.47 1.50
C SER A 176 17.93 -7.04 2.55
N ASN A 177 18.29 -6.04 3.35
CA ASN A 177 17.50 -5.48 4.43
C ASN A 177 16.95 -4.10 4.04
N ILE A 178 16.02 -3.59 4.82
CA ILE A 178 15.67 -2.18 4.81
C ILE A 178 16.80 -1.43 5.50
N VAL A 179 17.38 -0.46 4.81
CA VAL A 179 18.46 0.37 5.36
C VAL A 179 17.98 1.80 5.48
N VAL A 180 18.06 2.36 6.68
CA VAL A 180 17.72 3.77 6.96
C VAL A 180 18.98 4.49 7.42
N LYS A 181 19.38 5.53 6.71
CA LYS A 181 20.43 6.46 7.12
C LYS A 181 19.79 7.67 7.76
N LEU A 182 20.05 7.92 9.03
CA LEU A 182 19.58 9.11 9.72
C LEU A 182 20.40 10.33 9.31
N LYS A 183 19.72 11.47 9.17
CA LYS A 183 20.34 12.80 9.03
C LYS A 183 20.21 13.61 10.33
N ASN A 184 19.03 13.55 10.94
CA ASN A 184 18.69 14.11 12.24
C ASN A 184 17.44 13.38 12.79
N GLU A 185 16.75 13.92 13.78
CA GLU A 185 15.54 13.32 14.36
C GLU A 185 14.39 13.14 13.36
N GLU A 186 14.26 14.04 12.38
CA GLU A 186 13.13 14.08 11.45
C GLU A 186 13.51 13.63 10.04
N GLU A 187 14.71 13.91 9.58
CA GLU A 187 15.16 13.65 8.22
C GLU A 187 15.98 12.36 8.12
N PHE A 188 15.62 11.52 7.15
CA PHE A 188 16.33 10.27 6.88
C PHE A 188 16.23 9.88 5.41
N ILE A 189 17.09 8.96 5.00
CA ILE A 189 17.04 8.31 3.69
C ILE A 189 16.81 6.82 3.95
N ILE A 190 15.85 6.23 3.26
CA ILE A 190 15.54 4.81 3.34
C ILE A 190 15.79 4.13 2.00
N GLN A 191 16.46 2.99 2.02
CA GLN A 191 16.57 2.07 0.89
C GLN A 191 15.88 0.76 1.25
N LYS A 192 14.97 0.30 0.40
CA LYS A 192 14.28 -0.99 0.57
C LYS A 192 13.98 -1.61 -0.79
N ASN A 193 13.83 -2.92 -0.82
CA ASN A 193 13.29 -3.60 -1.98
C ASN A 193 11.77 -3.78 -1.83
N THR A 194 11.04 -3.63 -2.92
CA THR A 194 9.64 -4.00 -3.00
C THR A 194 9.49 -5.53 -3.00
N VAL A 195 8.28 -6.03 -2.79
CA VAL A 195 8.02 -7.47 -2.89
C VAL A 195 8.31 -8.04 -4.29
N ASN A 196 8.28 -7.20 -5.31
CA ASN A 196 8.59 -7.56 -6.70
C ASN A 196 10.09 -7.46 -7.05
N GLY A 197 10.93 -7.05 -6.09
CA GLY A 197 12.40 -6.96 -6.27
C GLY A 197 12.91 -5.62 -6.78
N ASP A 198 12.06 -4.65 -7.12
CA ASP A 198 12.48 -3.28 -7.44
C ASP A 198 13.08 -2.59 -6.21
N THR A 199 14.08 -1.76 -6.39
CA THR A 199 14.66 -0.95 -5.30
C THR A 199 13.92 0.37 -5.17
N LEU A 200 13.54 0.72 -3.95
CA LEU A 200 12.89 1.99 -3.60
C LEU A 200 13.80 2.81 -2.69
N ILE A 201 14.09 4.04 -3.07
CA ILE A 201 14.76 5.03 -2.21
C ILE A 201 13.69 6.04 -1.75
N GLY A 202 13.51 6.18 -0.45
CA GLY A 202 12.67 7.22 0.15
C GLY A 202 13.55 8.28 0.82
N ILE A 203 13.21 9.56 0.64
CA ILE A 203 13.89 10.69 1.26
C ILE A 203 12.86 11.47 2.06
N ASN A 204 12.94 11.37 3.37
CA ASN A 204 12.11 12.17 4.26
C ASN A 204 12.80 13.52 4.47
N SER A 205 12.09 14.60 4.16
CA SER A 205 12.63 15.96 4.29
C SER A 205 11.53 16.98 4.51
N ASN A 206 11.83 17.95 5.37
CA ASN A 206 10.99 19.12 5.60
C ASN A 206 10.97 20.09 4.42
N ASN A 207 11.97 19.97 3.51
CA ASN A 207 12.09 20.81 2.33
C ASN A 207 11.43 20.18 1.11
N SER A 208 10.85 21.00 0.24
CA SER A 208 10.41 20.53 -1.07
C SER A 208 11.62 20.12 -1.93
N LEU A 209 11.58 18.89 -2.43
CA LEU A 209 12.65 18.31 -3.23
C LEU A 209 12.19 18.15 -4.69
N GLY A 210 12.96 18.75 -5.61
CA GLY A 210 12.82 18.41 -7.03
C GLY A 210 13.63 17.17 -7.40
N PHE A 211 13.38 16.62 -8.59
CA PHE A 211 14.01 15.39 -9.08
C PHE A 211 15.54 15.38 -8.94
N MET A 212 16.22 16.41 -9.41
CA MET A 212 17.70 16.46 -9.39
C MET A 212 18.26 16.50 -7.97
N LYS A 213 17.57 17.18 -7.05
CA LYS A 213 17.98 17.25 -5.64
C LYS A 213 17.75 15.89 -4.96
N SER A 214 16.61 15.23 -5.23
CA SER A 214 16.33 13.88 -4.74
C SER A 214 17.35 12.87 -5.24
N LEU A 215 17.71 12.93 -6.52
CA LEU A 215 18.73 12.07 -7.11
C LEU A 215 20.12 12.29 -6.48
N LYS A 216 20.48 13.55 -6.17
CA LYS A 216 21.75 13.87 -5.48
C LYS A 216 21.78 13.28 -4.06
N ILE A 217 20.68 13.38 -3.31
CA ILE A 217 20.58 12.82 -1.97
C ILE A 217 20.60 11.29 -2.02
N ALA A 218 19.89 10.68 -2.98
CA ALA A 218 19.84 9.22 -3.14
C ALA A 218 21.23 8.61 -3.42
N LYS A 219 22.19 9.37 -3.99
CA LYS A 219 23.59 8.94 -4.16
C LYS A 219 24.32 8.64 -2.84
N GLU A 220 23.83 9.14 -1.73
CA GLU A 220 24.39 8.80 -0.42
C GLU A 220 24.11 7.33 -0.02
N MET A 221 23.08 6.73 -0.60
CA MET A 221 22.76 5.32 -0.41
C MET A 221 23.32 4.44 -1.53
N ILE A 222 23.23 4.91 -2.77
CA ILE A 222 23.64 4.18 -3.98
C ILE A 222 24.47 5.12 -4.86
N ASN A 223 25.79 5.01 -4.82
CA ASN A 223 26.70 5.91 -5.57
C ASN A 223 26.49 5.85 -7.08
N SER A 224 26.18 4.68 -7.62
CA SER A 224 26.01 4.44 -9.06
C SER A 224 24.70 4.96 -9.62
N ILE A 225 23.77 5.44 -8.76
CA ILE A 225 22.45 5.89 -9.23
C ILE A 225 22.55 7.07 -10.21
N SER A 226 21.81 6.98 -11.29
CA SER A 226 21.69 8.02 -12.30
C SER A 226 20.25 8.06 -12.83
N ARG A 227 19.92 9.08 -13.63
CA ARG A 227 18.58 9.29 -14.19
C ARG A 227 18.03 8.04 -14.93
N LYS A 228 18.87 7.30 -15.64
CA LYS A 228 18.46 6.09 -16.40
C LYS A 228 17.96 4.95 -15.52
N HIS A 229 18.35 4.95 -14.23
CA HIS A 229 17.95 3.92 -13.29
C HIS A 229 16.59 4.21 -12.65
N VAL A 230 16.06 5.42 -12.77
CA VAL A 230 14.79 5.82 -12.14
C VAL A 230 13.63 5.45 -13.05
N LYS A 231 12.78 4.53 -12.59
CA LYS A 231 11.52 4.11 -13.23
C LYS A 231 10.42 5.12 -12.99
N ASP A 232 10.29 5.59 -11.74
CA ASP A 232 9.19 6.46 -11.33
C ASP A 232 9.60 7.32 -10.14
N ILE A 233 8.92 8.44 -9.96
CA ILE A 233 9.08 9.34 -8.84
C ILE A 233 7.71 9.76 -8.32
N PHE A 234 7.53 9.65 -7.02
CA PHE A 234 6.32 10.07 -6.34
C PHE A 234 6.62 10.57 -4.94
N TYR A 235 5.67 11.20 -4.29
CA TYR A 235 5.81 11.62 -2.91
C TYR A 235 4.56 11.25 -2.12
N ASP A 236 4.74 11.07 -0.83
CA ASP A 236 3.67 10.83 0.10
C ASP A 236 3.79 11.77 1.31
N ASN A 237 2.66 12.11 1.89
CA ASN A 237 2.58 12.97 3.06
C ASN A 237 2.15 12.11 4.25
N HIS A 238 2.99 12.04 5.28
CA HIS A 238 2.68 11.29 6.49
C HIS A 238 2.64 12.21 7.70
N ASN A 239 1.64 12.03 8.55
CA ASN A 239 1.62 12.60 9.89
C ASN A 239 2.34 11.61 10.82
N GLN A 240 3.54 11.96 11.29
CA GLN A 240 4.36 11.05 12.10
C GLN A 240 3.71 10.68 13.45
N ASP A 241 2.81 11.49 13.98
CA ASP A 241 2.47 11.44 15.40
C ASP A 241 1.07 10.94 15.73
N ARG A 242 0.13 10.77 14.78
CA ARG A 242 -1.26 10.52 15.17
C ARG A 242 -2.03 9.62 14.21
N LEU A 243 -2.24 8.40 14.63
CA LEU A 243 -3.49 7.70 14.39
C LEU A 243 -4.43 8.09 15.53
N ILE A 244 -5.60 8.63 15.23
CA ILE A 244 -6.64 8.95 16.21
C ILE A 244 -7.74 7.92 16.06
N ILE A 245 -8.00 7.17 17.13
CA ILE A 245 -9.16 6.31 17.25
C ILE A 245 -10.10 7.02 18.23
N ASP A 246 -11.10 7.70 17.70
CA ASP A 246 -12.12 8.34 18.53
C ASP A 246 -13.29 7.39 18.76
N ASP A 247 -13.26 6.72 19.91
CA ASP A 247 -14.31 5.83 20.40
C ASP A 247 -15.24 6.49 21.43
N SER A 248 -15.11 7.81 21.65
CA SER A 248 -15.89 8.54 22.66
C SER A 248 -17.42 8.42 22.47
N ARG A 249 -17.85 8.06 21.27
CA ARG A 249 -19.27 7.83 20.93
C ARG A 249 -19.56 6.36 20.63
N LYS A 250 -18.68 5.44 21.03
CA LYS A 250 -18.87 4.00 20.82
C LYS A 250 -20.18 3.48 21.44
N ASN A 251 -20.56 4.00 22.60
CA ASN A 251 -21.84 3.66 23.26
C ASN A 251 -23.06 4.05 22.43
N LYS A 252 -22.94 5.02 21.51
CA LYS A 252 -23.95 5.37 20.53
C LYS A 252 -23.83 4.57 19.22
N GLY A 253 -22.73 3.83 19.01
CA GLY A 253 -22.45 3.05 17.80
C GLY A 253 -21.68 3.83 16.74
N TYR A 254 -20.84 4.81 17.13
CA TYR A 254 -20.00 5.58 16.23
C TYR A 254 -18.54 5.52 16.68
N ILE A 255 -17.68 5.09 15.76
CA ILE A 255 -16.22 5.11 15.93
C ILE A 255 -15.62 5.85 14.72
N LYS A 256 -14.69 6.78 14.99
CA LYS A 256 -13.95 7.48 13.95
C LYS A 256 -12.47 7.12 14.05
N VAL A 257 -11.88 6.71 12.92
CA VAL A 257 -10.45 6.43 12.78
C VAL A 257 -9.87 7.41 11.79
N MET A 258 -8.93 8.22 12.23
CA MET A 258 -8.32 9.27 11.42
C MET A 258 -6.81 9.25 11.54
N GLY A 259 -6.16 9.83 10.60
CA GLY A 259 -4.72 10.00 10.53
C GLY A 259 -4.18 9.52 9.19
N ASN A 260 -2.95 9.90 8.92
CA ASN A 260 -2.16 9.44 7.78
C ASN A 260 -0.78 9.07 8.33
N HIS A 261 -0.74 7.95 9.06
CA HIS A 261 0.47 7.49 9.74
C HIS A 261 1.24 6.53 8.84
N TYR A 262 2.56 6.64 8.80
CA TYR A 262 3.42 5.76 7.98
C TYR A 262 3.26 4.26 8.27
N GLY A 263 2.77 3.90 9.47
CA GLY A 263 2.52 2.52 9.90
C GLY A 263 1.11 1.99 9.62
N GLU A 264 0.26 2.68 8.84
CA GLU A 264 -1.15 2.33 8.63
C GLU A 264 -1.36 0.88 8.21
N VAL A 265 -0.58 0.41 7.23
CA VAL A 265 -0.67 -0.99 6.75
C VAL A 265 -0.41 -2.00 7.88
N THR A 266 0.56 -1.70 8.73
CA THR A 266 0.91 -2.57 9.87
C THR A 266 -0.15 -2.53 10.96
N ILE A 267 -0.72 -1.36 11.23
CA ILE A 267 -1.65 -1.12 12.33
C ILE A 267 -3.08 -1.57 11.98
N ALA A 268 -3.47 -1.49 10.71
CA ALA A 268 -4.84 -1.74 10.26
C ALA A 268 -5.45 -3.06 10.78
N PRO A 269 -4.77 -4.21 10.76
CA PRO A 269 -5.33 -5.46 11.30
C PRO A 269 -5.63 -5.38 12.80
N ALA A 270 -4.76 -4.73 13.59
CA ALA A 270 -4.94 -4.59 15.03
C ALA A 270 -6.12 -3.67 15.36
N VAL A 271 -6.21 -2.52 14.67
CA VAL A 271 -7.33 -1.57 14.81
C VAL A 271 -8.65 -2.24 14.41
N SER A 272 -8.66 -2.94 13.28
CA SER A 272 -9.85 -3.65 12.79
C SER A 272 -10.34 -4.71 13.79
N LYS A 273 -9.41 -5.43 14.43
CA LYS A 273 -9.75 -6.41 15.47
C LYS A 273 -10.42 -5.74 16.66
N ILE A 274 -9.85 -4.66 17.20
CA ILE A 274 -10.41 -3.92 18.33
C ILE A 274 -11.82 -3.42 18.00
N ILE A 275 -12.02 -2.81 16.83
CA ILE A 275 -13.32 -2.32 16.39
C ILE A 275 -14.32 -3.47 16.21
N CYS A 276 -13.88 -4.60 15.68
CA CYS A 276 -14.71 -5.78 15.50
C CYS A 276 -15.20 -6.31 16.84
N ASP A 277 -14.32 -6.44 17.84
CA ASP A 277 -14.66 -6.89 19.18
C ASP A 277 -15.72 -5.96 19.83
N GLU A 278 -15.56 -4.64 19.72
CA GLU A 278 -16.53 -3.63 20.19
C GLU A 278 -17.92 -3.76 19.50
N ILE A 279 -17.94 -4.07 18.19
CA ILE A 279 -19.20 -4.26 17.46
C ILE A 279 -19.89 -5.55 17.88
N ILE A 280 -19.13 -6.64 18.06
CA ILE A 280 -19.64 -7.94 18.49
C ILE A 280 -20.33 -7.78 19.84
N ASP A 281 -19.66 -7.15 20.80
CA ASP A 281 -20.19 -6.94 22.15
C ASP A 281 -21.44 -6.06 22.12
N LYS A 282 -21.41 -4.97 21.37
CA LYS A 282 -22.53 -4.02 21.31
C LYS A 282 -23.77 -4.56 20.62
N LEU A 283 -23.59 -5.29 19.53
CA LEU A 283 -24.70 -5.78 18.70
C LEU A 283 -25.05 -7.22 19.00
N ASN A 284 -24.39 -7.88 19.99
CA ASN A 284 -24.53 -9.29 20.30
C ASN A 284 -24.42 -10.17 19.06
N CYS A 285 -23.37 -9.96 18.25
CA CYS A 285 -23.17 -10.68 17.01
C CYS A 285 -22.80 -12.14 17.27
N SER A 286 -23.35 -13.05 16.47
CA SER A 286 -22.96 -14.46 16.46
C SER A 286 -22.01 -14.77 15.31
N LEU A 287 -21.22 -15.83 15.45
CA LEU A 287 -20.31 -16.31 14.40
C LEU A 287 -21.11 -16.75 13.16
N ASN A 288 -20.68 -16.29 12.01
CA ASN A 288 -21.16 -16.79 10.71
C ASN A 288 -20.49 -18.14 10.41
N LYS A 289 -21.25 -19.23 10.46
CA LYS A 289 -20.75 -20.59 10.18
C LYS A 289 -20.27 -20.78 8.73
N ASN A 290 -20.75 -19.95 7.80
CA ASN A 290 -20.42 -20.01 6.38
C ASN A 290 -19.37 -18.94 6.01
N PHE A 291 -18.62 -18.44 6.98
CA PHE A 291 -17.60 -17.41 6.73
C PHE A 291 -16.48 -17.95 5.84
N VAL A 292 -16.22 -17.27 4.74
CA VAL A 292 -15.11 -17.54 3.82
C VAL A 292 -13.93 -16.70 4.28
N ASP A 293 -12.85 -17.33 4.75
CA ASP A 293 -11.66 -16.67 5.31
C ASP A 293 -10.46 -16.61 4.33
N LYS A 294 -10.65 -17.11 3.11
CA LYS A 294 -9.61 -17.15 2.07
C LYS A 294 -10.05 -16.42 0.82
N ARG A 295 -9.12 -15.70 0.25
CA ARG A 295 -9.31 -15.06 -1.06
C ARG A 295 -9.45 -16.12 -2.14
N ARG A 296 -10.28 -15.86 -3.17
CA ARG A 296 -10.36 -16.69 -4.39
C ARG A 296 -8.99 -16.79 -5.04
N GLU A 297 -8.64 -17.96 -5.53
CA GLU A 297 -7.38 -18.18 -6.22
C GLU A 297 -7.23 -17.25 -7.43
N PHE A 298 -6.00 -16.81 -7.66
CA PHE A 298 -5.58 -16.10 -8.86
C PHE A 298 -4.12 -16.44 -9.13
N TYR A 299 -3.74 -16.38 -10.41
CA TYR A 299 -2.44 -16.78 -10.86
C TYR A 299 -1.59 -15.58 -11.24
N ARG A 300 -0.36 -15.51 -10.71
CA ARG A 300 0.69 -14.61 -11.20
C ARG A 300 1.55 -15.41 -12.18
N PHE A 301 1.22 -15.32 -13.47
CA PHE A 301 1.80 -16.14 -14.52
C PHE A 301 3.34 -16.16 -14.51
N ARG A 302 3.96 -15.03 -14.21
CA ARG A 302 5.43 -14.90 -14.11
C ARG A 302 6.06 -15.72 -12.99
N GLU A 303 5.31 -16.06 -11.93
CA GLU A 303 5.78 -16.76 -10.73
C GLU A 303 5.65 -18.29 -10.87
N LEU A 304 4.92 -18.74 -11.90
CA LEU A 304 4.67 -20.16 -12.15
C LEU A 304 5.87 -20.83 -12.83
N SER A 305 6.06 -22.13 -12.59
CA SER A 305 6.99 -22.99 -13.34
C SER A 305 6.53 -23.14 -14.82
N ASN A 306 7.39 -23.65 -15.68
CA ASN A 306 7.03 -23.86 -17.08
C ASN A 306 5.90 -24.88 -17.24
N GLU A 307 5.88 -25.91 -16.41
CA GLU A 307 4.86 -26.96 -16.39
C GLU A 307 3.50 -26.33 -16.00
N GLU A 308 3.46 -25.59 -14.90
CA GLU A 308 2.25 -24.90 -14.44
C GLU A 308 1.74 -23.86 -15.46
N ARG A 309 2.65 -23.12 -16.13
CA ARG A 309 2.28 -22.19 -17.22
C ARG A 309 1.63 -22.92 -18.38
N ASN A 310 2.18 -24.06 -18.81
CA ASN A 310 1.63 -24.85 -19.91
C ASN A 310 0.26 -25.44 -19.54
N GLU A 311 0.09 -25.92 -18.33
CA GLU A 311 -1.20 -26.36 -17.80
C GLU A 311 -2.22 -25.25 -17.81
N LEU A 312 -1.87 -24.07 -17.25
CA LEU A 312 -2.75 -22.92 -17.22
C LEU A 312 -3.12 -22.41 -18.62
N ILE A 313 -2.18 -22.42 -19.59
CA ILE A 313 -2.45 -22.07 -21.00
C ILE A 313 -3.38 -23.10 -21.65
N SER A 314 -3.30 -24.37 -21.28
CA SER A 314 -4.22 -25.40 -21.79
C SER A 314 -5.67 -25.17 -21.33
N LEU A 315 -5.85 -24.68 -20.11
CA LEU A 315 -7.15 -24.34 -19.55
C LEU A 315 -7.69 -23.01 -20.12
N ASP A 316 -6.83 -22.00 -20.27
CA ASP A 316 -7.20 -20.70 -20.85
C ASP A 316 -6.06 -20.12 -21.70
N LYS A 317 -6.22 -20.16 -23.02
CA LYS A 317 -5.24 -19.69 -24.00
C LYS A 317 -4.84 -18.22 -23.82
N ARG A 318 -5.62 -17.39 -23.10
CA ARG A 318 -5.31 -15.99 -22.81
C ARG A 318 -4.08 -15.85 -21.93
N TYR A 319 -3.76 -16.84 -21.09
CA TYR A 319 -2.53 -16.84 -20.30
C TYR A 319 -1.27 -16.98 -21.15
N GLY A 320 -1.36 -17.56 -22.35
CA GLY A 320 -0.24 -17.62 -23.30
C GLY A 320 0.01 -16.32 -24.08
N LYS A 321 -0.82 -15.29 -23.92
CA LYS A 321 -0.70 -14.01 -24.62
C LYS A 321 -0.13 -12.93 -23.68
N ILE A 322 1.16 -12.66 -23.79
CA ILE A 322 1.80 -11.63 -22.97
C ILE A 322 1.44 -10.23 -23.49
N VAL A 323 0.82 -9.44 -22.63
CA VAL A 323 0.40 -8.06 -22.89
C VAL A 323 1.48 -7.07 -22.43
N CYS A 324 1.95 -7.20 -21.17
CA CYS A 324 3.03 -6.37 -20.63
C CYS A 324 4.35 -7.16 -20.68
N LEU A 325 5.22 -6.85 -21.64
CA LEU A 325 6.49 -7.54 -21.82
C LEU A 325 7.47 -7.28 -20.67
N CYS A 326 7.49 -6.05 -20.13
CA CYS A 326 8.41 -5.68 -19.05
C CYS A 326 8.19 -6.49 -17.78
N ASN A 327 6.94 -6.76 -17.43
CA ASN A 327 6.56 -7.44 -16.19
C ASN A 327 5.98 -8.83 -16.42
N GLY A 328 5.97 -9.33 -17.67
CA GLY A 328 5.51 -10.67 -18.00
C GLY A 328 4.01 -10.92 -17.74
N ILE A 329 3.18 -9.86 -17.83
CA ILE A 329 1.74 -9.97 -17.52
C ILE A 329 0.97 -10.44 -18.74
N SER A 330 0.18 -11.50 -18.58
CA SER A 330 -0.64 -12.11 -19.61
C SER A 330 -2.02 -11.44 -19.77
N GLU A 331 -2.68 -11.70 -20.92
CA GLU A 331 -4.08 -11.30 -21.12
C GLU A 331 -5.00 -12.01 -20.13
N GLY A 332 -4.70 -13.27 -19.76
CA GLY A 332 -5.48 -14.02 -18.77
C GLY A 332 -5.52 -13.34 -17.42
N GLU A 333 -4.37 -12.88 -16.90
CA GLU A 333 -4.30 -12.13 -15.62
C GLU A 333 -5.09 -10.83 -15.66
N ILE A 334 -5.03 -10.10 -16.79
CA ILE A 334 -5.77 -8.84 -16.96
C ILE A 334 -7.28 -9.12 -16.99
N VAL A 335 -7.73 -10.13 -17.72
CA VAL A 335 -9.14 -10.51 -17.79
C VAL A 335 -9.63 -11.00 -16.42
N ASP A 336 -8.86 -11.83 -15.73
CA ASP A 336 -9.21 -12.27 -14.38
C ASP A 336 -9.36 -11.08 -13.43
N CYS A 337 -8.41 -10.16 -13.40
CA CYS A 337 -8.49 -9.00 -12.51
C CYS A 337 -9.67 -8.05 -12.83
N ILE A 338 -10.22 -8.08 -14.04
CA ILE A 338 -11.43 -7.31 -14.43
C ILE A 338 -12.71 -8.04 -13.98
N ARG A 339 -12.75 -9.38 -14.12
CA ARG A 339 -13.95 -10.19 -13.86
C ARG A 339 -14.17 -10.54 -12.40
N ARG A 340 -13.13 -10.44 -11.57
CA ARG A 340 -13.22 -10.72 -10.13
C ARG A 340 -14.20 -9.77 -9.40
N PRO A 341 -14.68 -10.15 -8.21
CA PRO A 341 -15.41 -9.22 -7.34
C PRO A 341 -14.61 -7.93 -7.15
N LEU A 342 -15.28 -6.79 -7.25
CA LEU A 342 -14.63 -5.47 -7.22
C LEU A 342 -13.51 -5.32 -8.26
N GLY A 343 -13.64 -5.96 -9.41
CA GLY A 343 -12.63 -6.01 -10.47
C GLY A 343 -12.22 -4.65 -11.01
N ALA A 344 -11.09 -4.62 -11.70
CA ALA A 344 -10.57 -3.41 -12.33
C ALA A 344 -11.55 -2.81 -13.35
N ARG A 345 -11.69 -1.49 -13.33
CA ARG A 345 -12.55 -0.72 -14.25
C ARG A 345 -11.80 0.39 -14.98
N THR A 346 -10.51 0.56 -14.66
CA THR A 346 -9.63 1.63 -15.13
C THR A 346 -8.25 1.04 -15.43
N VAL A 347 -7.42 1.77 -16.19
CA VAL A 347 -6.04 1.35 -16.48
C VAL A 347 -5.24 1.22 -15.19
N GLU A 348 -5.36 2.22 -14.29
CA GLU A 348 -4.70 2.19 -12.99
C GLU A 348 -5.23 1.04 -12.10
N GLY A 349 -6.51 0.69 -12.22
CA GLY A 349 -7.10 -0.47 -11.57
C GLY A 349 -6.46 -1.80 -11.99
N VAL A 350 -6.14 -1.96 -13.28
CA VAL A 350 -5.38 -3.10 -13.81
C VAL A 350 -3.93 -3.06 -13.30
N LYS A 351 -3.28 -1.89 -13.37
CA LYS A 351 -1.91 -1.67 -12.90
C LYS A 351 -1.73 -2.09 -11.44
N ARG A 352 -2.61 -1.63 -10.54
CA ARG A 352 -2.57 -1.92 -9.10
C ARG A 352 -2.77 -3.41 -8.77
N ARG A 353 -3.45 -4.17 -9.63
CA ARG A 353 -3.72 -5.62 -9.41
C ARG A 353 -2.69 -6.53 -10.05
N THR A 354 -2.16 -6.16 -11.21
CA THR A 354 -1.29 -7.04 -12.01
C THR A 354 0.16 -6.57 -12.07
N GLY A 355 0.42 -5.28 -11.83
CA GLY A 355 1.71 -4.66 -12.09
C GLY A 355 1.97 -4.31 -13.56
N ALA A 356 0.97 -4.47 -14.45
CA ALA A 356 1.09 -4.00 -15.83
C ALA A 356 1.33 -2.47 -15.85
N THR A 357 2.05 -1.97 -16.84
CA THR A 357 2.47 -0.56 -17.02
C THR A 357 3.57 -0.05 -16.08
N PHE A 358 3.94 -0.79 -15.04
CA PHE A 358 5.03 -0.44 -14.11
C PHE A 358 6.45 -0.67 -14.65
N GLY A 359 6.61 -1.14 -15.87
CA GLY A 359 7.91 -1.40 -16.45
C GLY A 359 8.60 -0.10 -16.93
N THR A 360 9.89 -0.23 -17.32
CA THR A 360 10.72 0.87 -17.83
C THR A 360 10.18 1.58 -19.07
N CYS A 361 9.25 0.93 -19.81
CA CYS A 361 8.56 1.54 -20.95
C CYS A 361 7.38 2.44 -20.54
N HIS A 362 7.09 2.58 -19.24
CA HIS A 362 5.95 3.37 -18.71
C HIS A 362 4.63 3.08 -19.42
N GLY A 363 4.39 1.83 -19.78
CA GLY A 363 3.16 1.40 -20.44
C GLY A 363 3.09 1.63 -21.94
N ALA A 364 4.13 2.20 -22.58
CA ALA A 364 4.11 2.54 -24.02
C ALA A 364 3.68 1.38 -24.93
N TYR A 365 4.00 0.13 -24.58
CA TYR A 365 3.65 -1.06 -25.37
C TYR A 365 2.37 -1.76 -24.92
N CYS A 366 1.88 -1.53 -23.71
CA CYS A 366 0.77 -2.31 -23.15
C CYS A 366 -0.50 -1.50 -22.89
N ILE A 367 -0.44 -0.17 -22.70
CA ILE A 367 -1.62 0.64 -22.37
C ILE A 367 -2.73 0.49 -23.44
N SER A 368 -2.40 0.57 -24.74
CA SER A 368 -3.39 0.43 -25.81
C SER A 368 -4.06 -0.95 -25.79
N LYS A 369 -3.32 -2.01 -25.51
CA LYS A 369 -3.85 -3.36 -25.38
C LYS A 369 -4.76 -3.49 -24.15
N ILE A 370 -4.34 -2.92 -23.01
CA ILE A 370 -5.14 -2.89 -21.76
C ILE A 370 -6.45 -2.16 -21.98
N ILE A 371 -6.43 -0.99 -22.66
CA ILE A 371 -7.63 -0.24 -22.98
C ILE A 371 -8.61 -1.09 -23.82
N ASN A 372 -8.11 -1.80 -24.84
CA ASN A 372 -8.94 -2.67 -25.66
C ASN A 372 -9.52 -3.85 -24.88
N ILE A 373 -8.73 -4.46 -23.96
CA ILE A 373 -9.22 -5.52 -23.09
C ILE A 373 -10.29 -4.98 -22.15
N LEU A 374 -10.03 -3.85 -21.47
CA LEU A 374 -11.03 -3.19 -20.60
C LEU A 374 -12.30 -2.86 -21.36
N ALA A 375 -12.20 -2.28 -22.56
CA ALA A 375 -13.33 -1.92 -23.40
C ALA A 375 -14.17 -3.16 -23.74
N ARG A 376 -13.52 -4.26 -24.13
CA ARG A 376 -14.18 -5.54 -24.43
C ARG A 376 -14.88 -6.14 -23.20
N GLU A 377 -14.17 -6.24 -22.08
CA GLU A 377 -14.68 -6.89 -20.87
C GLU A 377 -15.76 -6.08 -20.15
N LEU A 378 -15.78 -4.74 -20.34
CA LEU A 378 -16.74 -3.83 -19.72
C LEU A 378 -17.86 -3.41 -20.69
N GLU A 379 -17.85 -3.91 -21.94
CA GLU A 379 -18.79 -3.54 -23.00
C GLU A 379 -18.84 -2.00 -23.24
N LYS A 380 -17.67 -1.37 -23.23
CA LYS A 380 -17.48 0.08 -23.42
C LYS A 380 -16.70 0.38 -24.69
N LYS A 381 -16.83 1.61 -25.18
CA LYS A 381 -15.92 2.10 -26.24
C LYS A 381 -14.52 2.37 -25.65
N PRO A 382 -13.43 2.17 -26.40
CA PRO A 382 -12.08 2.50 -25.94
C PRO A 382 -11.92 3.93 -25.43
N THR A 383 -12.66 4.89 -26.02
CA THR A 383 -12.68 6.31 -25.61
C THR A 383 -13.41 6.57 -24.28
N GLU A 384 -14.12 5.59 -23.74
CA GLU A 384 -14.79 5.67 -22.44
C GLU A 384 -13.94 5.10 -21.31
N ILE A 385 -12.83 4.42 -21.67
CA ILE A 385 -11.88 3.90 -20.66
C ILE A 385 -11.07 5.07 -20.11
N VAL A 386 -10.96 5.11 -18.78
CA VAL A 386 -10.25 6.15 -18.03
C VAL A 386 -8.98 5.61 -17.39
N GLU A 387 -8.05 6.50 -17.11
CA GLU A 387 -6.80 6.16 -16.41
C GLU A 387 -7.09 5.73 -14.96
N ASP A 388 -7.74 6.59 -14.18
CA ASP A 388 -8.05 6.33 -12.77
C ASP A 388 -9.43 6.89 -12.39
N SER A 389 -9.61 8.21 -12.47
CA SER A 389 -10.84 8.90 -12.12
C SER A 389 -11.77 9.12 -13.33
N LYS A 390 -13.03 9.47 -13.06
CA LYS A 390 -14.07 9.67 -14.09
C LYS A 390 -13.66 10.62 -15.23
N ASN A 391 -12.83 11.60 -14.96
CA ASN A 391 -12.44 12.62 -15.93
C ASN A 391 -11.05 12.39 -16.54
N SER A 392 -10.32 11.35 -16.14
CA SER A 392 -8.97 11.02 -16.63
C SER A 392 -9.03 10.15 -17.90
N LYS A 393 -9.63 10.66 -18.99
CA LYS A 393 -9.71 9.94 -20.25
C LYS A 393 -8.32 9.73 -20.86
N VAL A 394 -7.99 8.49 -21.22
CA VAL A 394 -6.73 8.14 -21.89
C VAL A 394 -6.77 8.48 -23.38
N LEU A 395 -7.93 8.24 -24.01
CA LEU A 395 -8.16 8.52 -25.43
C LEU A 395 -9.19 9.63 -25.59
N ALA A 396 -8.84 10.70 -26.28
CA ALA A 396 -9.75 11.82 -26.52
C ALA A 396 -10.80 11.48 -27.62
N SER A 397 -10.35 10.89 -28.73
CA SER A 397 -11.20 10.47 -29.84
C SER A 397 -10.48 9.44 -30.72
N ARG A 398 -11.22 8.78 -31.63
CA ARG A 398 -10.63 8.03 -32.74
C ARG A 398 -10.30 8.99 -33.89
N ILE A 399 -9.27 8.65 -34.66
CA ILE A 399 -9.00 9.33 -35.93
C ILE A 399 -10.18 9.00 -36.87
N LYS A 400 -10.82 10.03 -37.43
CA LYS A 400 -12.04 9.92 -38.27
C LYS A 400 -11.92 8.92 -39.44
N GLU A 401 -10.71 8.66 -39.93
CA GLU A 401 -10.44 7.68 -40.97
C GLU A 401 -10.78 6.23 -40.60
N PHE A 402 -10.73 5.88 -39.29
CA PHE A 402 -11.10 4.56 -38.79
C PHE A 402 -12.60 4.39 -38.49
N ASP A 403 -13.38 5.45 -38.53
CA ASP A 403 -14.86 5.39 -38.34
C ASP A 403 -15.61 5.04 -39.64
N ARG A 404 -14.88 4.87 -40.75
CA ARG A 404 -15.45 4.57 -42.09
C ARG A 404 -15.22 3.12 -42.55
N VAL A 405 -14.73 2.22 -41.68
CA VAL A 405 -14.52 0.81 -41.97
C VAL A 405 -15.54 -0.05 -41.23
#